data_63d96b4828d6fee3e997dcc2e30573df
#
_entry.id   63d96b4828d6fee3e997dcc2e30573df
#
_cell.length_a   1.000
_cell.length_b   1.000
_cell.length_c   1.000
_cell.angle_alpha   90.00
_cell.angle_beta   90.00
_cell.angle_gamma   90.00
#
_symmetry.space_group_name_H-M   'P 1'
#
loop_
_entity.id
_entity.type
_entity.pdbx_description
1 polymer ?
#
loop_
_entity_poly.entity_id
_entity_poly.type
_entity_poly.pdbx_seq_one_letter_code
_entity_poly.pdbx_strand_id
1 'polypeptide(L)'
;MASIRKRGSSYLLVVSMGYDYKGNRIRPKQKTVHPSEGLTPKQKEKWLNEQAILFERECKGLPQEVDRSITLAKYTELWLQTIAPGKLAKSTLARDRQDIHRFLPVLGHYKLTELRPEHFRQLYADLRKVKNQKTGKPLSEHTVEGVHATLCTILSDAMEGGFLDHNPAWRTYRYTGKKKEKVIADEATTQRLIAALEEESLKYETYFKLIIATEMRRGECCGLQ
;
A
#
# COMPACT_ATOMS: atom_id res chain seq x y z
N MET A 1 21.96 6.75 -22.52
CA MET A 1 22.17 8.17 -22.15
C MET A 1 21.61 9.06 -23.26
N ALA A 2 20.93 10.14 -22.86
CA ALA A 2 20.51 11.16 -23.80
C ALA A 2 21.74 11.86 -24.41
N SER A 3 21.75 12.08 -25.72
CA SER A 3 22.81 12.88 -26.37
C SER A 3 22.42 14.35 -26.34
N ILE A 4 23.41 15.22 -26.04
CA ILE A 4 23.25 16.67 -25.98
C ILE A 4 23.90 17.28 -27.21
N ARG A 5 23.17 18.05 -28.01
CA ARG A 5 23.67 18.74 -29.20
C ARG A 5 23.42 20.24 -29.10
N LYS A 6 24.45 21.03 -29.24
CA LYS A 6 24.36 22.52 -29.24
C LYS A 6 23.71 23.00 -30.54
N ARG A 7 22.73 23.90 -30.45
CA ARG A 7 22.09 24.59 -31.57
C ARG A 7 22.04 26.11 -31.28
N GLY A 8 23.07 26.86 -31.66
CA GLY A 8 23.14 28.28 -31.37
C GLY A 8 23.16 28.57 -29.86
N SER A 9 22.13 29.27 -29.36
CA SER A 9 21.92 29.57 -27.94
C SER A 9 21.18 28.46 -27.18
N SER A 10 20.62 27.46 -27.88
CA SER A 10 19.84 26.35 -27.31
C SER A 10 20.58 25.02 -27.39
N TYR A 11 20.08 24.02 -26.67
CA TYR A 11 20.60 22.65 -26.67
C TYR A 11 19.48 21.69 -27.00
N LEU A 12 19.74 20.75 -27.91
CA LEU A 12 18.83 19.69 -28.28
C LEU A 12 19.24 18.42 -27.53
N LEU A 13 18.31 17.91 -26.71
CA LEU A 13 18.41 16.61 -26.05
C LEU A 13 17.76 15.56 -26.96
N VAL A 14 18.46 14.45 -27.22
CA VAL A 14 17.96 13.36 -28.07
C VAL A 14 18.08 12.05 -27.31
N VAL A 15 16.94 11.34 -27.14
CA VAL A 15 16.87 10.03 -26.51
C VAL A 15 16.50 8.98 -27.55
N SER A 16 17.35 7.96 -27.70
CA SER A 16 17.04 6.80 -28.52
C SER A 16 16.05 5.89 -27.79
N MET A 17 14.98 5.49 -28.46
CA MET A 17 13.93 4.62 -27.93
C MET A 17 14.15 3.14 -28.26
N GLY A 18 15.29 2.79 -28.89
CA GLY A 18 15.59 1.41 -29.26
C GLY A 18 14.84 0.94 -30.52
N TYR A 19 14.50 -0.36 -30.51
CA TYR A 19 13.82 -1.03 -31.61
C TYR A 19 12.50 -1.60 -31.11
N ASP A 20 11.48 -1.72 -31.98
CA ASP A 20 10.24 -2.41 -31.71
C ASP A 20 10.43 -3.94 -31.74
N TYR A 21 9.36 -4.69 -31.40
CA TYR A 21 9.40 -6.16 -31.41
C TYR A 21 9.58 -6.77 -32.83
N LYS A 22 9.44 -5.97 -33.89
CA LYS A 22 9.69 -6.35 -35.27
C LYS A 22 11.10 -6.00 -35.75
N GLY A 23 11.92 -5.41 -34.88
CA GLY A 23 13.29 -4.98 -35.21
C GLY A 23 13.37 -3.62 -35.93
N ASN A 24 12.27 -2.87 -36.05
CA ASN A 24 12.30 -1.53 -36.62
C ASN A 24 12.74 -0.51 -35.60
N ARG A 25 13.57 0.45 -36.01
CA ARG A 25 14.06 1.51 -35.13
C ARG A 25 12.92 2.46 -34.73
N ILE A 26 12.66 2.59 -33.43
CA ILE A 26 11.68 3.55 -32.91
C ILE A 26 12.25 4.98 -33.06
N ARG A 27 11.39 5.91 -33.49
CA ARG A 27 11.78 7.31 -33.71
C ARG A 27 12.30 7.91 -32.40
N PRO A 28 13.52 8.52 -32.36
CA PRO A 28 14.08 9.12 -31.18
C PRO A 28 13.22 10.31 -30.71
N LYS A 29 13.02 10.44 -29.41
CA LYS A 29 12.40 11.63 -28.83
C LYS A 29 13.40 12.76 -28.69
N GLN A 30 12.93 13.99 -28.89
CA GLN A 30 13.78 15.18 -28.89
C GLN A 30 13.12 16.29 -28.06
N LYS A 31 13.94 17.04 -27.30
CA LYS A 31 13.50 18.19 -26.49
C LYS A 31 14.55 19.29 -26.58
N THR A 32 14.13 20.50 -26.88
CA THR A 32 15.03 21.67 -26.89
C THR A 32 14.98 22.35 -25.52
N VAL A 33 16.14 22.67 -24.96
CA VAL A 33 16.28 23.34 -23.66
C VAL A 33 17.13 24.59 -23.80
N HIS A 34 16.78 25.62 -23.01
CA HIS A 34 17.46 26.90 -22.97
C HIS A 34 18.05 27.11 -21.58
N PRO A 35 19.38 27.11 -21.40
CA PRO A 35 19.97 27.43 -20.10
C PRO A 35 19.74 28.91 -19.76
N SER A 36 19.54 29.19 -18.48
CA SER A 36 19.35 30.54 -17.96
C SER A 36 20.62 31.40 -18.25
N GLU A 37 20.41 32.67 -18.53
CA GLU A 37 21.50 33.63 -18.68
C GLU A 37 22.22 33.84 -17.33
N GLY A 38 23.57 33.92 -17.36
CA GLY A 38 24.38 34.14 -16.16
C GLY A 38 25.02 32.90 -15.53
N LEU A 39 24.78 31.70 -16.05
CA LEU A 39 25.44 30.48 -15.58
C LEU A 39 26.90 30.41 -16.02
N THR A 40 27.78 30.05 -15.09
CA THR A 40 29.18 29.71 -15.43
C THR A 40 29.25 28.46 -16.31
N PRO A 41 30.30 28.25 -17.09
CA PRO A 41 30.43 27.08 -17.98
C PRO A 41 30.24 25.75 -17.27
N LYS A 42 30.79 25.59 -16.05
CA LYS A 42 30.62 24.38 -15.21
C LYS A 42 29.19 24.20 -14.73
N GLN A 43 28.53 25.26 -14.30
CA GLN A 43 27.12 25.21 -13.86
C GLN A 43 26.18 24.87 -15.02
N LYS A 44 26.46 25.40 -16.20
CA LYS A 44 25.73 25.12 -17.43
C LYS A 44 25.85 23.65 -17.85
N GLU A 45 27.05 23.09 -17.78
CA GLU A 45 27.29 21.69 -18.08
C GLU A 45 26.56 20.77 -17.09
N LYS A 46 26.64 21.08 -15.80
CA LYS A 46 25.91 20.35 -14.75
C LYS A 46 24.40 20.39 -14.99
N TRP A 47 23.85 21.57 -15.25
CA TRP A 47 22.43 21.76 -15.53
C TRP A 47 21.99 20.99 -16.79
N LEU A 48 22.76 21.00 -17.86
CA LEU A 48 22.48 20.26 -19.10
C LEU A 48 22.47 18.77 -18.88
N ASN A 49 23.37 18.21 -18.07
CA ASN A 49 23.41 16.81 -17.71
C ASN A 49 22.19 16.41 -16.87
N GLU A 50 21.78 17.26 -15.92
CA GLU A 50 20.57 17.06 -15.14
C GLU A 50 19.32 17.04 -16.04
N GLN A 51 19.18 17.99 -16.97
CA GLN A 51 18.07 18.02 -17.93
C GLN A 51 18.08 16.81 -18.87
N ALA A 52 19.24 16.34 -19.28
CA ALA A 52 19.38 15.16 -20.13
C ALA A 52 18.94 13.88 -19.41
N ILE A 53 19.29 13.72 -18.13
CA ILE A 53 18.87 12.60 -17.28
C ILE A 53 17.36 12.64 -17.08
N LEU A 54 16.78 13.79 -16.74
CA LEU A 54 15.34 13.96 -16.54
C LEU A 54 14.57 13.62 -17.81
N PHE A 55 15.02 14.12 -18.97
CA PHE A 55 14.38 13.85 -20.26
C PHE A 55 14.50 12.37 -20.68
N GLU A 56 15.62 11.71 -20.40
CA GLU A 56 15.79 10.28 -20.67
C GLU A 56 14.81 9.45 -19.82
N ARG A 57 14.64 9.77 -18.54
CA ARG A 57 13.69 9.14 -17.64
C ARG A 57 12.24 9.33 -18.12
N GLU A 58 11.88 10.57 -18.48
CA GLU A 58 10.57 10.91 -19.04
C GLU A 58 10.26 10.09 -20.31
N CYS A 59 11.23 9.99 -21.20
CA CYS A 59 11.08 9.25 -22.45
C CYS A 59 10.92 7.74 -22.28
N LYS A 60 11.65 7.16 -21.33
CA LYS A 60 11.66 5.71 -21.04
C LYS A 60 10.55 5.29 -20.07
N GLY A 61 9.70 6.23 -19.63
CA GLY A 61 8.66 5.95 -18.64
C GLY A 61 9.24 5.53 -17.28
N LEU A 62 10.52 5.85 -17.03
CA LEU A 62 11.12 5.64 -15.73
C LEU A 62 10.51 6.65 -14.76
N PRO A 63 10.14 6.23 -13.54
CA PRO A 63 9.56 7.13 -12.57
C PRO A 63 10.48 8.34 -12.33
N GLN A 64 9.88 9.53 -12.14
CA GLN A 64 10.61 10.71 -11.67
C GLN A 64 11.42 10.31 -10.44
N GLU A 65 12.51 11.06 -10.16
CA GLU A 65 13.27 10.82 -8.93
C GLU A 65 12.33 10.84 -7.74
N VAL A 66 12.01 9.64 -7.29
CA VAL A 66 11.20 9.47 -6.11
C VAL A 66 12.07 9.89 -4.95
N ASP A 67 11.59 10.80 -4.12
CA ASP A 67 12.31 11.20 -2.91
C ASP A 67 12.44 10.01 -1.96
N ARG A 68 13.54 9.27 -2.10
CA ARG A 68 13.85 8.11 -1.25
C ARG A 68 14.19 8.49 0.18
N SER A 69 14.24 9.79 0.50
CA SER A 69 14.44 10.30 1.86
C SER A 69 13.13 10.40 2.65
N ILE A 70 11.99 10.09 2.00
CA ILE A 70 10.66 10.14 2.62
C ILE A 70 10.56 9.21 3.84
N THR A 71 9.97 9.69 4.93
CA THR A 71 9.70 8.88 6.12
C THR A 71 8.46 8.01 5.94
N LEU A 72 8.38 6.92 6.71
CA LEU A 72 7.19 6.05 6.71
C LEU A 72 5.92 6.85 7.04
N ALA A 73 5.99 7.82 7.96
CA ALA A 73 4.84 8.65 8.30
C ALA A 73 4.33 9.46 7.10
N LYS A 74 5.22 10.17 6.42
CA LYS A 74 4.85 10.98 5.23
C LYS A 74 4.35 10.11 4.09
N TYR A 75 4.99 8.96 3.86
CA TYR A 75 4.53 8.04 2.82
C TYR A 75 3.16 7.45 3.15
N THR A 76 2.93 7.05 4.40
CA THR A 76 1.62 6.51 4.83
C THR A 76 0.50 7.55 4.66
N GLU A 77 0.78 8.83 4.94
CA GLU A 77 -0.17 9.91 4.70
C GLU A 77 -0.49 10.06 3.20
N LEU A 78 0.53 10.09 2.36
CA LEU A 78 0.39 10.11 0.89
C LEU A 78 -0.43 8.90 0.41
N TRP A 79 -0.12 7.71 0.90
CA TRP A 79 -0.81 6.46 0.57
C TRP A 79 -2.30 6.52 0.92
N LEU A 80 -2.63 7.01 2.12
CA LEU A 80 -4.02 7.18 2.58
C LEU A 80 -4.82 8.19 1.74
N GLN A 81 -4.16 9.21 1.18
CA GLN A 81 -4.80 10.25 0.39
C GLN A 81 -4.95 9.87 -1.08
N THR A 82 -3.98 9.16 -1.66
CA THR A 82 -3.89 8.96 -3.12
C THR A 82 -4.13 7.52 -3.57
N ILE A 83 -3.58 6.53 -2.87
CA ILE A 83 -3.57 5.13 -3.32
C ILE A 83 -4.73 4.35 -2.69
N ALA A 84 -4.86 4.40 -1.38
CA ALA A 84 -5.80 3.59 -0.63
C ALA A 84 -7.28 3.82 -1.02
N PRO A 85 -7.77 5.05 -1.29
CA PRO A 85 -9.17 5.27 -1.66
C PRO A 85 -9.58 4.65 -2.99
N GLY A 86 -8.65 4.52 -3.93
CA GLY A 86 -8.90 3.88 -5.23
C GLY A 86 -8.74 2.36 -5.22
N LYS A 87 -8.05 1.80 -4.21
CA LYS A 87 -7.65 0.40 -4.14
C LYS A 87 -8.46 -0.41 -3.12
N LEU A 88 -8.92 0.23 -2.05
CA LEU A 88 -9.50 -0.45 -0.89
C LEU A 88 -10.97 -0.08 -0.65
N ALA A 89 -11.75 -1.06 -0.20
CA ALA A 89 -13.10 -0.83 0.30
C ALA A 89 -13.08 0.05 1.57
N LYS A 90 -14.13 0.84 1.80
CA LYS A 90 -14.24 1.75 2.96
C LYS A 90 -14.05 1.04 4.31
N SER A 91 -14.56 -0.19 4.46
CA SER A 91 -14.41 -1.01 5.66
C SER A 91 -12.96 -1.46 5.89
N THR A 92 -12.25 -1.84 4.83
CA THR A 92 -10.83 -2.19 4.88
C THR A 92 -9.99 -0.98 5.26
N LEU A 93 -10.24 0.17 4.61
CA LEU A 93 -9.55 1.41 4.93
C LEU A 93 -9.75 1.87 6.38
N ALA A 94 -10.96 1.68 6.93
CA ALA A 94 -11.23 1.99 8.34
C ALA A 94 -10.42 1.10 9.29
N ARG A 95 -10.28 -0.19 8.97
CA ARG A 95 -9.43 -1.13 9.73
C ARG A 95 -7.95 -0.76 9.59
N ASP A 96 -7.49 -0.51 8.38
CA ASP A 96 -6.09 -0.18 8.11
C ASP A 96 -5.66 1.10 8.84
N ARG A 97 -6.56 2.10 8.95
CA ARG A 97 -6.31 3.29 9.79
C ARG A 97 -6.06 2.95 11.25
N GLN A 98 -6.82 1.99 11.82
CA GLN A 98 -6.59 1.54 13.19
C GLN A 98 -5.24 0.84 13.34
N ASP A 99 -4.84 0.05 12.35
CA ASP A 99 -3.54 -0.62 12.35
C ASP A 99 -2.39 0.38 12.17
N ILE A 100 -2.56 1.38 11.31
CA ILE A 100 -1.63 2.49 11.13
C ILE A 100 -1.39 3.23 12.45
N HIS A 101 -2.43 3.53 13.23
CA HIS A 101 -2.28 4.16 14.54
C HIS A 101 -1.44 3.35 15.54
N ARG A 102 -1.32 2.04 15.36
CA ARG A 102 -0.51 1.18 16.23
C ARG A 102 0.97 1.20 15.89
N PHE A 103 1.34 1.28 14.62
CA PHE A 103 2.74 1.23 14.22
C PHE A 103 3.37 2.59 13.93
N LEU A 104 2.57 3.58 13.54
CA LEU A 104 3.08 4.88 13.12
C LEU A 104 3.85 5.62 14.23
N PRO A 105 3.43 5.62 15.52
CA PRO A 105 4.20 6.24 16.59
C PRO A 105 5.59 5.62 16.78
N VAL A 106 5.75 4.33 16.45
CA VAL A 106 7.01 3.59 16.66
C VAL A 106 7.90 3.66 15.41
N LEU A 107 7.35 3.44 14.22
CA LEU A 107 8.14 3.32 12.98
C LEU A 107 8.07 4.56 12.08
N GLY A 108 7.15 5.48 12.33
CA GLY A 108 6.86 6.58 11.41
C GLY A 108 8.02 7.54 11.15
N HIS A 109 8.95 7.68 12.10
CA HIS A 109 10.11 8.56 12.00
C HIS A 109 11.22 8.01 11.11
N TYR A 110 11.27 6.70 10.87
CA TYR A 110 12.27 6.10 9.99
C TYR A 110 12.02 6.45 8.53
N LYS A 111 13.08 6.69 7.77
CA LYS A 111 12.99 6.73 6.31
C LYS A 111 12.66 5.34 5.79
N LEU A 112 11.92 5.27 4.67
CA LEU A 112 11.55 3.98 4.07
C LEU A 112 12.77 3.10 3.81
N THR A 113 13.87 3.70 3.32
CA THR A 113 15.14 3.01 3.02
C THR A 113 15.94 2.55 4.25
N GLU A 114 15.62 3.07 5.44
CA GLU A 114 16.27 2.71 6.71
C GLU A 114 15.52 1.60 7.46
N LEU A 115 14.31 1.25 7.00
CA LEU A 115 13.53 0.19 7.61
C LEU A 115 14.20 -1.19 7.39
N ARG A 116 14.32 -1.93 8.48
CA ARG A 116 14.94 -3.27 8.52
C ARG A 116 14.00 -4.30 9.13
N PRO A 117 14.13 -5.58 8.81
CA PRO A 117 13.30 -6.65 9.38
C PRO A 117 13.25 -6.66 10.92
N GLU A 118 14.32 -6.24 11.59
CA GLU A 118 14.42 -6.18 13.05
C GLU A 118 13.44 -5.19 13.65
N HIS A 119 13.22 -4.03 13.02
CA HIS A 119 12.28 -3.01 13.48
C HIS A 119 10.85 -3.58 13.52
N PHE A 120 10.46 -4.38 12.54
CA PHE A 120 9.13 -5.01 12.51
C PHE A 120 8.99 -6.10 13.56
N ARG A 121 10.03 -6.95 13.74
CA ARG A 121 10.02 -7.99 14.77
C ARG A 121 9.88 -7.39 16.17
N GLN A 122 10.61 -6.29 16.44
CA GLN A 122 10.50 -5.58 17.70
C GLN A 122 9.10 -4.98 17.89
N LEU A 123 8.55 -4.33 16.87
CA LEU A 123 7.18 -3.81 16.88
C LEU A 123 6.17 -4.90 17.26
N TYR A 124 6.23 -6.08 16.62
CA TYR A 124 5.29 -7.16 16.91
C TYR A 124 5.46 -7.73 18.32
N ALA A 125 6.68 -7.80 18.83
CA ALA A 125 6.95 -8.21 20.20
C ALA A 125 6.34 -7.22 21.21
N ASP A 126 6.43 -5.94 20.93
CA ASP A 126 5.88 -4.89 21.81
C ASP A 126 4.36 -4.83 21.70
N LEU A 127 3.76 -4.99 20.51
CA LEU A 127 2.31 -5.05 20.34
C LEU A 127 1.68 -6.20 21.13
N ARG A 128 2.35 -7.35 21.27
CA ARG A 128 1.86 -8.46 22.09
C ARG A 128 1.79 -8.14 23.58
N LYS A 129 2.57 -7.15 24.06
CA LYS A 129 2.55 -6.69 25.45
C LYS A 129 1.47 -5.64 25.70
N VAL A 130 1.02 -4.96 24.65
CA VAL A 130 -0.01 -3.89 24.75
C VAL A 130 -1.35 -4.49 25.12
N LYS A 131 -1.98 -3.93 26.16
CA LYS A 131 -3.35 -4.34 26.58
C LYS A 131 -4.40 -3.60 25.75
N ASN A 132 -5.41 -4.32 25.31
CA ASN A 132 -6.59 -3.75 24.69
C ASN A 132 -7.37 -2.92 25.72
N GLN A 133 -7.63 -1.66 25.42
CA GLN A 133 -8.31 -0.73 26.33
C GLN A 133 -9.71 -1.18 26.74
N LYS A 134 -10.44 -1.91 25.86
CA LYS A 134 -11.80 -2.37 26.13
C LYS A 134 -11.84 -3.65 26.95
N THR A 135 -10.89 -4.56 26.75
CA THR A 135 -10.94 -5.91 27.35
C THR A 135 -9.89 -6.12 28.44
N GLY A 136 -8.92 -5.21 28.60
CA GLY A 136 -7.79 -5.36 29.52
C GLY A 136 -6.81 -6.50 29.18
N LYS A 137 -7.12 -7.31 28.16
CA LYS A 137 -6.31 -8.46 27.73
C LYS A 137 -5.25 -8.01 26.71
N PRO A 138 -4.13 -8.73 26.57
CA PRO A 138 -3.16 -8.49 25.48
C PRO A 138 -3.84 -8.50 24.12
N LEU A 139 -3.26 -7.77 23.16
CA LEU A 139 -3.75 -7.81 21.77
C LEU A 139 -3.68 -9.24 21.24
N SER A 140 -4.71 -9.63 20.48
CA SER A 140 -4.74 -10.96 19.86
C SER A 140 -3.70 -11.08 18.75
N GLU A 141 -3.20 -12.32 18.52
CA GLU A 141 -2.31 -12.60 17.38
C GLU A 141 -2.94 -12.16 16.05
N HIS A 142 -4.24 -12.30 15.89
CA HIS A 142 -4.95 -11.83 14.71
C HIS A 142 -4.85 -10.29 14.52
N THR A 143 -4.83 -9.53 15.62
CA THR A 143 -4.62 -8.07 15.55
C THR A 143 -3.19 -7.74 15.11
N VAL A 144 -2.18 -8.47 15.62
CA VAL A 144 -0.78 -8.28 15.22
C VAL A 144 -0.59 -8.67 13.76
N GLU A 145 -1.24 -9.74 13.31
CA GLU A 145 -1.28 -10.15 11.89
C GLU A 145 -1.89 -9.05 11.00
N GLY A 146 -2.98 -8.41 11.44
CA GLY A 146 -3.59 -7.28 10.75
C GLY A 146 -2.61 -6.13 10.55
N VAL A 147 -1.90 -5.73 11.62
CA VAL A 147 -0.85 -4.70 11.54
C VAL A 147 0.25 -5.07 10.56
N HIS A 148 0.70 -6.35 10.57
CA HIS A 148 1.68 -6.84 9.60
C HIS A 148 1.17 -6.77 8.17
N ALA A 149 -0.07 -7.21 7.92
CA ALA A 149 -0.67 -7.18 6.59
C ALA A 149 -0.78 -5.76 6.04
N THR A 150 -1.25 -4.81 6.86
CA THR A 150 -1.33 -3.39 6.48
C THR A 150 0.04 -2.80 6.17
N LEU A 151 1.06 -3.07 7.01
CA LEU A 151 2.46 -2.66 6.75
C LEU A 151 2.98 -3.25 5.43
N CYS A 152 2.78 -4.55 5.20
CA CYS A 152 3.19 -5.20 3.96
C CYS A 152 2.54 -4.57 2.73
N THR A 153 1.25 -4.21 2.80
CA THR A 153 0.53 -3.55 1.71
C THR A 153 1.12 -2.18 1.41
N ILE A 154 1.30 -1.33 2.44
CA ILE A 154 1.86 0.02 2.28
C ILE A 154 3.28 -0.03 1.71
N LEU A 155 4.13 -0.94 2.21
CA LEU A 155 5.51 -1.05 1.74
C LEU A 155 5.62 -1.72 0.36
N SER A 156 4.69 -2.59 -0.03
CA SER A 156 4.61 -3.12 -1.38
C SER A 156 4.21 -2.03 -2.38
N ASP A 157 3.24 -1.19 -2.02
CA ASP A 157 2.87 -0.04 -2.86
C ASP A 157 4.02 0.98 -2.94
N ALA A 158 4.82 1.14 -1.86
CA ALA A 158 6.04 1.95 -1.90
C ALA A 158 7.11 1.37 -2.83
N MET A 159 7.23 0.05 -2.89
CA MET A 159 8.12 -0.64 -3.83
C MET A 159 7.64 -0.46 -5.27
N GLU A 160 6.35 -0.65 -5.55
CA GLU A 160 5.76 -0.41 -6.87
C GLU A 160 5.94 1.05 -7.33
N GLY A 161 5.84 2.00 -6.39
CA GLY A 161 6.11 3.43 -6.63
C GLY A 161 7.59 3.81 -6.77
N GLY A 162 8.53 2.86 -6.63
CA GLY A 162 9.97 3.09 -6.77
C GLY A 162 10.65 3.73 -5.54
N PHE A 163 9.95 3.89 -4.41
CA PHE A 163 10.51 4.38 -3.15
C PHE A 163 11.41 3.36 -2.46
N LEU A 164 11.16 2.08 -2.68
CA LEU A 164 11.91 0.94 -2.15
C LEU A 164 12.29 -0.03 -3.27
N ASP A 165 13.43 -0.70 -3.11
CA ASP A 165 13.87 -1.75 -4.02
C ASP A 165 13.28 -3.13 -3.62
N HIS A 166 12.93 -3.31 -2.35
CA HIS A 166 12.29 -4.52 -1.79
C HIS A 166 11.45 -4.16 -0.56
N ASN A 167 10.50 -5.02 -0.23
CA ASN A 167 9.66 -4.84 0.96
C ASN A 167 10.36 -5.43 2.20
N PRO A 168 10.85 -4.59 3.15
CA PRO A 168 11.60 -5.07 4.31
C PRO A 168 10.72 -5.76 5.38
N ALA A 169 9.39 -5.61 5.30
CA ALA A 169 8.47 -6.29 6.21
C ALA A 169 8.17 -7.74 5.77
N TRP A 170 8.52 -8.10 4.54
CA TRP A 170 8.21 -9.44 4.02
C TRP A 170 8.87 -10.52 4.85
N ARG A 171 8.09 -11.58 5.22
CA ARG A 171 8.53 -12.72 6.02
C ARG A 171 9.04 -12.38 7.43
N THR A 172 8.75 -11.19 7.96
CA THR A 172 9.14 -10.81 9.32
C THR A 172 8.15 -11.31 10.38
N TYR A 173 6.93 -11.68 9.96
CA TYR A 173 5.87 -12.18 10.84
C TYR A 173 5.50 -13.62 10.48
N ARG A 174 5.26 -14.42 11.52
CA ARG A 174 4.66 -15.74 11.41
C ARG A 174 3.48 -15.82 12.39
N TYR A 175 2.32 -16.17 11.88
CA TYR A 175 1.15 -16.38 12.74
C TYR A 175 1.39 -17.57 13.67
N THR A 176 1.23 -17.34 14.97
CA THR A 176 1.39 -18.36 16.03
C THR A 176 0.11 -18.65 16.77
N GLY A 177 -0.99 -17.98 16.40
CA GLY A 177 -2.30 -18.18 17.03
C GLY A 177 -2.89 -19.55 16.72
N LYS A 178 -3.55 -20.14 17.71
CA LYS A 178 -4.31 -21.38 17.52
C LYS A 178 -5.57 -21.08 16.73
N LYS A 179 -5.83 -21.81 15.65
CA LYS A 179 -7.14 -21.78 14.99
C LYS A 179 -8.16 -22.34 15.97
N LYS A 180 -9.17 -21.53 16.28
CA LYS A 180 -10.33 -22.05 17.04
C LYS A 180 -11.15 -22.90 16.08
N GLU A 181 -11.47 -24.12 16.48
CA GLU A 181 -12.46 -24.91 15.78
C GLU A 181 -13.80 -24.19 15.84
N LYS A 182 -14.44 -24.11 14.69
CA LYS A 182 -15.80 -23.56 14.62
C LYS A 182 -16.74 -24.66 15.04
N VAL A 183 -17.55 -24.38 16.07
CA VAL A 183 -18.65 -25.25 16.44
C VAL A 183 -19.75 -25.07 15.38
N ILE A 184 -20.02 -26.14 14.65
CA ILE A 184 -21.12 -26.19 13.69
C ILE A 184 -22.36 -26.66 14.48
N ALA A 185 -23.45 -25.92 14.34
CA ALA A 185 -24.71 -26.32 14.96
C ALA A 185 -25.19 -27.64 14.33
N ASP A 186 -25.52 -28.59 15.17
CA ASP A 186 -26.23 -29.82 14.76
C ASP A 186 -27.69 -29.54 14.43
N GLU A 187 -28.36 -30.52 13.87
CA GLU A 187 -29.77 -30.41 13.45
C GLU A 187 -30.68 -30.06 14.64
N ALA A 188 -30.47 -30.68 15.80
CA ALA A 188 -31.25 -30.43 17.00
C ALA A 188 -31.06 -29.00 17.54
N THR A 189 -29.84 -28.47 17.44
CA THR A 189 -29.56 -27.08 17.82
C THR A 189 -30.18 -26.10 16.81
N THR A 190 -30.16 -26.44 15.53
CA THR A 190 -30.78 -25.63 14.48
C THR A 190 -32.29 -25.56 14.63
N GLN A 191 -32.95 -26.69 14.93
CA GLN A 191 -34.40 -26.73 15.18
C GLN A 191 -34.78 -25.90 16.42
N ARG A 192 -34.01 -25.99 17.52
CA ARG A 192 -34.21 -25.15 18.71
C ARG A 192 -34.05 -23.67 18.43
N LEU A 193 -33.08 -23.31 17.59
CA LEU A 193 -32.87 -21.93 17.15
C LEU A 193 -34.07 -21.41 16.35
N ILE A 194 -34.58 -22.22 15.39
CA ILE A 194 -35.75 -21.85 14.58
C ILE A 194 -36.97 -21.64 15.46
N ALA A 195 -37.23 -22.55 16.42
CA ALA A 195 -38.37 -22.42 17.37
C ALA A 195 -38.22 -21.13 18.23
N ALA A 196 -37.02 -20.84 18.72
CA ALA A 196 -36.79 -19.63 19.51
C ALA A 196 -37.00 -18.34 18.70
N LEU A 197 -36.79 -18.37 17.36
CA LEU A 197 -37.02 -17.22 16.49
C LEU A 197 -38.51 -16.88 16.32
N GLU A 198 -39.42 -17.81 16.58
CA GLU A 198 -40.88 -17.56 16.53
C GLU A 198 -41.38 -16.68 17.68
N GLU A 199 -40.59 -16.56 18.76
CA GLU A 199 -40.87 -15.66 19.89
C GLU A 199 -40.32 -14.25 19.66
N GLU A 200 -39.51 -14.07 18.61
CA GLU A 200 -38.87 -12.79 18.28
C GLU A 200 -39.77 -11.89 17.42
N SER A 201 -39.39 -10.62 17.29
CA SER A 201 -40.11 -9.72 16.37
C SER A 201 -39.98 -10.18 14.92
N LEU A 202 -41.05 -10.01 14.12
CA LEU A 202 -41.12 -10.43 12.72
C LEU A 202 -39.86 -10.04 11.90
N LYS A 203 -39.25 -8.89 12.19
CA LYS A 203 -38.04 -8.43 11.53
C LYS A 203 -36.86 -9.37 11.77
N TYR A 204 -36.63 -9.79 13.01
CA TYR A 204 -35.51 -10.66 13.35
C TYR A 204 -35.81 -12.11 12.96
N GLU A 205 -37.02 -12.58 13.15
CA GLU A 205 -37.48 -13.89 12.71
C GLU A 205 -37.23 -14.07 11.20
N THR A 206 -37.73 -13.12 10.37
CA THR A 206 -37.55 -13.14 8.91
C THR A 206 -36.10 -13.09 8.53
N TYR A 207 -35.31 -12.20 9.14
CA TYR A 207 -33.88 -12.03 8.84
C TYR A 207 -33.09 -13.32 9.09
N PHE A 208 -33.24 -13.94 10.25
CA PHE A 208 -32.50 -15.14 10.60
C PHE A 208 -32.98 -16.37 9.85
N LYS A 209 -34.31 -16.55 9.68
CA LYS A 209 -34.85 -17.64 8.85
C LYS A 209 -34.37 -17.53 7.41
N LEU A 210 -34.29 -16.32 6.84
CA LEU A 210 -33.76 -16.09 5.49
C LEU A 210 -32.27 -16.47 5.39
N ILE A 211 -31.46 -16.06 6.36
CA ILE A 211 -30.01 -16.41 6.35
C ILE A 211 -29.83 -17.93 6.47
N ILE A 212 -30.58 -18.61 7.33
CA ILE A 212 -30.52 -20.07 7.51
C ILE A 212 -30.92 -20.79 6.21
N ALA A 213 -31.99 -20.34 5.56
CA ALA A 213 -32.51 -20.99 4.36
C ALA A 213 -31.66 -20.74 3.11
N THR A 214 -31.01 -19.59 3.01
CA THR A 214 -30.28 -19.14 1.81
C THR A 214 -28.77 -19.16 1.93
N GLU A 215 -28.23 -19.37 3.14
CA GLU A 215 -26.81 -19.31 3.48
C GLU A 215 -26.16 -17.96 3.11
N MET A 216 -26.95 -16.91 2.93
CA MET A 216 -26.47 -15.56 2.62
C MET A 216 -25.59 -15.01 3.73
N ARG A 217 -24.54 -14.28 3.35
CA ARG A 217 -23.79 -13.50 4.33
C ARG A 217 -24.61 -12.33 4.85
N ARG A 218 -24.36 -11.93 6.09
CA ARG A 218 -25.08 -10.80 6.72
C ARG A 218 -25.15 -9.57 5.84
N GLY A 219 -24.04 -9.21 5.17
CA GLY A 219 -23.98 -8.03 4.30
C GLY A 219 -24.83 -8.16 3.05
N GLU A 220 -24.97 -9.36 2.50
CA GLU A 220 -25.80 -9.67 1.34
C GLU A 220 -27.28 -9.59 1.75
N CYS A 221 -27.65 -10.20 2.87
CA CYS A 221 -29.02 -10.15 3.39
C CYS A 221 -29.47 -8.72 3.75
N CYS A 222 -28.60 -7.91 4.38
CA CYS A 222 -28.90 -6.51 4.67
C CYS A 222 -28.93 -5.59 3.43
N GLY A 223 -28.38 -6.03 2.32
CA GLY A 223 -28.39 -5.32 1.04
C GLY A 223 -29.55 -5.65 0.11
N LEU A 224 -30.43 -6.59 0.49
CA LEU A 224 -31.66 -6.88 -0.27
C LEU A 224 -32.59 -5.67 -0.16
N GLN A 225 -33.07 -5.20 -1.32
CA GLN A 225 -34.03 -4.11 -1.49
C GLN A 225 -35.42 -4.67 -1.79
#